data_b123077290f9837165874695b72c5e0c
#
_entry.id   b123077290f9837165874695b72c5e0c
#
_cell.length_a   1.000
_cell.length_b   1.000
_cell.length_c   1.000
_cell.angle_alpha   90.00
_cell.angle_beta   90.00
_cell.angle_gamma   90.00
#
_symmetry.space_group_name_H-M   'P 1'
#
loop_
_entity.id
_entity.type
_entity.pdbx_description
1 polymer ?
#
loop_
_entity_poly.entity_id
_entity_poly.type
_entity_poly.pdbx_seq_one_letter_code
_entity_poly.pdbx_strand_id
1 'polypeptide(L)'
;MVNVAEAELVEGIRETQAEPPEIEGDFSPRKIKIAAGVLIGQSFATSILPFSAMSILLIPLTKEFGWSRTEFSFASTFIFFFGAVSLWPIGRMADKIGVRPVILIGTTVVGLITLAMSLQTKSLPQLYFYYAILGIFGSTGVAYMKIIAALFTQNRGKAMAILGAESSVALALIPLATNALILNYGWRNMYLAFGIVILCVVPILFFTLEEPGRTGTAGKFSWMRGRKGADVAPGPPPPELEGMTIKHALGDWVFWLVTLAGLAGMAVFVGMLTHMVAALIGKGFSQTTAVSIGSLSLMVGIAGTLVGGFAVDRFHTAKVAIPFGLASALGALMLMHVTSTSGGVPMLIVASALGGFAFSAARPMGTYFQTRYFGLKSFTEISAVQFTISNPVTAFAAPVIGAIYDRTHSYQIAFILMMIAPLIGVVVWLVLPKYRYAANIGQAAAPKVAG
;
A
#
# COMPACT_ATOMS: atom_id res chain seq x y z
N MET A 1 11.94 48.70 -50.48
CA MET A 1 13.06 47.89 -49.97
C MET A 1 12.94 47.51 -48.48
N VAL A 2 11.81 47.81 -47.83
CA VAL A 2 11.57 47.48 -46.41
C VAL A 2 10.92 46.10 -46.21
N ASN A 3 10.34 45.53 -47.28
CA ASN A 3 9.46 44.38 -47.18
C ASN A 3 10.19 42.98 -47.24
N VAL A 4 11.46 42.93 -47.62
CA VAL A 4 12.19 41.63 -47.73
C VAL A 4 12.83 41.26 -46.39
N ALA A 5 13.36 42.24 -45.67
CA ALA A 5 13.99 41.96 -44.36
C ALA A 5 12.96 41.61 -43.27
N GLU A 6 11.74 42.13 -43.33
CA GLU A 6 10.64 41.74 -42.41
C GLU A 6 10.13 40.32 -42.74
N ALA A 7 10.11 39.92 -44.00
CA ALA A 7 9.71 38.58 -44.40
C ALA A 7 10.74 37.53 -43.96
N GLU A 8 12.05 37.82 -44.13
CA GLU A 8 13.13 36.92 -43.66
C GLU A 8 13.17 36.84 -42.11
N LEU A 9 12.83 37.94 -41.39
CA LEU A 9 12.76 37.94 -39.95
C LEU A 9 11.56 37.11 -39.42
N VAL A 10 10.41 37.20 -40.11
CA VAL A 10 9.21 36.43 -39.76
C VAL A 10 9.39 34.93 -40.11
N GLU A 11 10.12 34.62 -41.19
CA GLU A 11 10.44 33.24 -41.56
C GLU A 11 11.48 32.65 -40.62
N GLY A 12 12.49 33.39 -40.18
CA GLY A 12 13.46 32.99 -39.18
C GLY A 12 12.84 32.79 -37.76
N ILE A 13 11.78 33.56 -37.46
CA ILE A 13 11.01 33.37 -36.19
C ILE A 13 10.11 32.11 -36.29
N ARG A 14 9.61 31.78 -37.48
CA ARG A 14 8.83 30.53 -37.70
C ARG A 14 9.69 29.27 -37.65
N GLU A 15 10.91 29.32 -38.18
CA GLU A 15 11.85 28.17 -38.09
C GLU A 15 12.38 27.94 -36.67
N THR A 16 12.38 28.95 -35.77
CA THR A 16 12.80 28.81 -34.37
C THR A 16 11.67 28.42 -33.46
N GLN A 17 10.41 28.43 -33.89
CA GLN A 17 9.33 27.79 -33.16
C GLN A 17 9.38 26.28 -33.42
N ALA A 18 10.25 25.57 -32.70
CA ALA A 18 10.14 24.12 -32.60
C ALA A 18 8.65 23.79 -32.33
N GLU A 19 8.05 23.00 -33.22
CA GLU A 19 6.70 22.51 -33.03
C GLU A 19 6.55 22.08 -31.55
N PRO A 20 5.50 22.53 -30.86
CA PRO A 20 5.29 22.11 -29.45
C PRO A 20 5.33 20.59 -29.45
N PRO A 21 6.11 19.98 -28.53
CA PRO A 21 6.27 18.53 -28.51
C PRO A 21 4.89 17.90 -28.55
N GLU A 22 4.64 17.08 -29.55
CA GLU A 22 3.38 16.36 -29.75
C GLU A 22 3.03 15.68 -28.40
N ILE A 23 1.96 16.14 -27.75
CA ILE A 23 1.58 15.62 -26.43
C ILE A 23 1.17 14.17 -26.65
N GLU A 24 2.11 13.27 -26.41
CA GLU A 24 1.91 11.83 -26.52
C GLU A 24 0.69 11.43 -25.69
N GLY A 25 -0.34 10.87 -26.33
CA GLY A 25 -1.57 10.47 -25.68
C GLY A 25 -1.31 9.54 -24.47
N ASP A 26 -2.16 9.58 -23.45
CA ASP A 26 -2.00 8.78 -22.24
C ASP A 26 -1.95 7.25 -22.50
N PHE A 27 -2.47 6.80 -23.64
CA PHE A 27 -2.51 5.38 -24.04
C PHE A 27 -1.53 5.04 -25.18
N SER A 28 -0.46 5.80 -25.35
CA SER A 28 0.59 5.43 -26.30
C SER A 28 1.23 4.09 -25.95
N PRO A 29 1.70 3.31 -26.94
CA PRO A 29 2.35 2.00 -26.71
C PRO A 29 3.53 2.09 -25.74
N ARG A 30 4.26 3.21 -25.77
CA ARG A 30 5.37 3.48 -24.87
C ARG A 30 4.90 3.63 -23.41
N LYS A 31 3.87 4.45 -23.17
CA LYS A 31 3.32 4.66 -21.82
C LYS A 31 2.69 3.39 -21.26
N ILE A 32 2.00 2.61 -22.09
CA ILE A 32 1.46 1.29 -21.72
C ILE A 32 2.60 0.33 -21.34
N LYS A 33 3.69 0.28 -22.09
CA LYS A 33 4.87 -0.54 -21.78
C LYS A 33 5.47 -0.18 -20.41
N ILE A 34 5.64 1.13 -20.12
CA ILE A 34 6.18 1.59 -18.84
C ILE A 34 5.20 1.24 -17.71
N ALA A 35 3.89 1.47 -17.91
CA ALA A 35 2.87 1.12 -16.91
C ALA A 35 2.85 -0.38 -16.63
N ALA A 36 2.94 -1.25 -17.62
CA ALA A 36 3.07 -2.69 -17.43
C ALA A 36 4.32 -3.06 -16.63
N GLY A 37 5.46 -2.42 -16.90
CA GLY A 37 6.68 -2.59 -16.10
C GLY A 37 6.48 -2.18 -14.64
N VAL A 38 5.78 -1.06 -14.40
CA VAL A 38 5.44 -0.61 -13.04
C VAL A 38 4.55 -1.61 -12.32
N LEU A 39 3.51 -2.14 -12.97
CA LEU A 39 2.61 -3.14 -12.40
C LEU A 39 3.35 -4.43 -12.04
N ILE A 40 4.18 -4.95 -12.95
CA ILE A 40 5.02 -6.13 -12.69
C ILE A 40 5.98 -5.85 -11.53
N GLY A 41 6.65 -4.69 -11.52
CA GLY A 41 7.56 -4.33 -10.45
C GLY A 41 6.86 -4.19 -9.10
N GLN A 42 5.72 -3.55 -9.05
CA GLN A 42 4.95 -3.40 -7.82
C GLN A 42 4.51 -4.76 -7.25
N SER A 43 4.06 -5.69 -8.10
CA SER A 43 3.62 -7.04 -7.68
C SER A 43 4.76 -7.91 -7.15
N PHE A 44 5.90 -7.91 -7.85
CA PHE A 44 6.94 -8.92 -7.63
C PHE A 44 8.25 -8.38 -7.05
N ALA A 45 8.54 -7.10 -7.25
CA ALA A 45 9.83 -6.50 -6.88
C ALA A 45 9.83 -5.75 -5.54
N THR A 46 8.71 -5.78 -4.83
CA THR A 46 8.58 -5.23 -3.47
C THR A 46 8.63 -6.34 -2.43
N SER A 47 8.59 -5.99 -1.15
CA SER A 47 8.52 -6.96 -0.06
C SER A 47 7.17 -7.71 0.05
N ILE A 48 6.24 -7.53 -0.89
CA ILE A 48 4.92 -8.18 -0.87
C ILE A 48 5.06 -9.71 -0.90
N LEU A 49 5.90 -10.27 -1.78
CA LEU A 49 6.10 -11.71 -1.88
C LEU A 49 6.57 -12.34 -0.56
N PRO A 50 7.73 -11.96 0.02
CA PRO A 50 8.20 -12.58 1.25
C PRO A 50 7.32 -12.26 2.46
N PHE A 51 6.67 -11.07 2.49
CA PHE A 51 5.75 -10.72 3.56
C PHE A 51 4.47 -11.56 3.54
N SER A 52 3.88 -11.80 2.36
CA SER A 52 2.67 -12.61 2.22
C SER A 52 2.86 -14.07 2.65
N ALA A 53 4.09 -14.56 2.60
CA ALA A 53 4.44 -15.89 3.06
C ALA A 53 4.43 -16.05 4.59
N MET A 54 4.54 -14.96 5.37
CA MET A 54 4.68 -15.03 6.84
C MET A 54 3.56 -15.82 7.51
N SER A 55 2.30 -15.60 7.12
CA SER A 55 1.17 -16.30 7.75
C SER A 55 1.19 -17.82 7.53
N ILE A 56 1.75 -18.26 6.41
CA ILE A 56 1.85 -19.68 6.04
C ILE A 56 3.08 -20.32 6.70
N LEU A 57 4.15 -19.54 6.83
CA LEU A 57 5.44 -19.98 7.40
C LEU A 57 5.46 -20.04 8.93
N LEU A 58 4.52 -19.36 9.60
CA LEU A 58 4.49 -19.28 11.07
C LEU A 58 4.55 -20.67 11.71
N ILE A 59 3.70 -21.63 11.31
CA ILE A 59 3.68 -22.96 11.89
C ILE A 59 4.92 -23.77 11.48
N PRO A 60 5.30 -23.89 10.18
CA PRO A 60 6.48 -24.65 9.78
C PRO A 60 7.77 -24.18 10.48
N LEU A 61 8.03 -22.86 10.52
CA LEU A 61 9.29 -22.35 11.06
C LEU A 61 9.33 -22.42 12.60
N THR A 62 8.22 -22.10 13.28
CA THR A 62 8.17 -22.24 14.74
C THR A 62 8.34 -23.70 15.18
N LYS A 63 7.78 -24.65 14.41
CA LYS A 63 7.95 -26.08 14.69
C LYS A 63 9.37 -26.56 14.39
N GLU A 64 9.99 -26.14 13.26
CA GLU A 64 11.33 -26.59 12.86
C GLU A 64 12.43 -26.05 13.78
N PHE A 65 12.34 -24.74 14.12
CA PHE A 65 13.39 -24.07 14.88
C PHE A 65 13.11 -23.97 16.41
N GLY A 66 11.91 -24.34 16.85
CA GLY A 66 11.49 -24.24 18.25
C GLY A 66 11.24 -22.82 18.71
N TRP A 67 10.96 -21.88 17.78
CA TRP A 67 10.63 -20.51 18.11
C TRP A 67 9.22 -20.37 18.64
N SER A 68 9.00 -19.40 19.56
CA SER A 68 7.66 -18.97 19.93
C SER A 68 7.00 -18.20 18.78
N ARG A 69 5.67 -18.08 18.82
CA ARG A 69 4.94 -17.26 17.84
C ARG A 69 5.28 -15.79 17.97
N THR A 70 5.55 -15.33 19.18
CA THR A 70 6.04 -13.99 19.47
C THR A 70 7.36 -13.72 18.74
N GLU A 71 8.36 -14.56 18.94
CA GLU A 71 9.69 -14.42 18.33
C GLU A 71 9.61 -14.38 16.80
N PHE A 72 8.87 -15.30 16.20
CA PHE A 72 8.68 -15.27 14.74
C PHE A 72 8.00 -13.98 14.28
N SER A 73 6.96 -13.55 15.00
CA SER A 73 6.16 -12.38 14.61
C SER A 73 6.91 -11.05 14.73
N PHE A 74 7.98 -10.98 15.54
CA PHE A 74 8.86 -9.81 15.56
C PHE A 74 9.49 -9.50 14.20
N ALA A 75 9.62 -10.47 13.30
CA ALA A 75 10.06 -10.22 11.94
C ALA A 75 9.15 -9.20 11.21
N SER A 76 7.82 -9.21 11.48
CA SER A 76 6.91 -8.19 10.96
C SER A 76 7.17 -6.79 11.52
N THR A 77 7.61 -6.68 12.77
CA THR A 77 8.03 -5.40 13.35
C THR A 77 9.22 -4.82 12.60
N PHE A 78 10.22 -5.66 12.30
CA PHE A 78 11.39 -5.22 11.56
C PHE A 78 11.06 -4.72 10.15
N ILE A 79 10.23 -5.44 9.41
CA ILE A 79 9.86 -5.00 8.05
C ILE A 79 9.06 -3.69 8.07
N PHE A 80 8.11 -3.50 8.97
CA PHE A 80 7.32 -2.27 9.06
C PHE A 80 8.12 -1.11 9.62
N PHE A 81 8.91 -1.33 10.67
CA PHE A 81 9.73 -0.28 11.28
C PHE A 81 10.79 0.24 10.31
N PHE A 82 11.60 -0.64 9.76
CA PHE A 82 12.65 -0.25 8.82
C PHE A 82 12.07 0.25 7.48
N GLY A 83 10.92 -0.28 7.07
CA GLY A 83 10.16 0.26 5.94
C GLY A 83 9.75 1.71 6.16
N ALA A 84 9.17 2.03 7.30
CA ALA A 84 8.75 3.39 7.64
C ALA A 84 9.95 4.36 7.72
N VAL A 85 11.03 3.98 8.39
CA VAL A 85 12.25 4.79 8.52
C VAL A 85 12.92 5.02 7.17
N SER A 86 12.86 4.06 6.26
CA SER A 86 13.51 4.14 4.94
C SER A 86 12.72 4.97 3.91
N LEU A 87 11.45 5.25 4.11
CA LEU A 87 10.63 6.01 3.15
C LEU A 87 11.24 7.37 2.80
N TRP A 88 11.70 8.12 3.82
CA TRP A 88 12.30 9.44 3.59
C TRP A 88 13.65 9.37 2.85
N PRO A 89 14.65 8.57 3.27
CA PRO A 89 15.90 8.46 2.54
C PRO A 89 15.72 7.87 1.13
N ILE A 90 14.83 6.89 0.93
CA ILE A 90 14.55 6.33 -0.41
C ILE A 90 13.90 7.38 -1.31
N GLY A 91 12.91 8.15 -0.79
CA GLY A 91 12.32 9.26 -1.53
C GLY A 91 13.37 10.29 -1.95
N ARG A 92 14.27 10.69 -1.02
CA ARG A 92 15.35 11.63 -1.31
C ARG A 92 16.39 11.07 -2.29
N MET A 93 16.70 9.78 -2.21
CA MET A 93 17.54 9.10 -3.22
C MET A 93 16.87 9.12 -4.59
N ALA A 94 15.58 8.81 -4.68
CA ALA A 94 14.81 8.85 -5.92
C ALA A 94 14.78 10.26 -6.55
N ASP A 95 14.82 11.32 -5.73
CA ASP A 95 14.93 12.69 -6.22
C ASP A 95 16.34 13.04 -6.70
N LYS A 96 17.39 12.52 -6.05
CA LYS A 96 18.79 12.82 -6.38
C LYS A 96 19.32 12.03 -7.58
N ILE A 97 19.20 10.70 -7.54
CA ILE A 97 19.77 9.81 -8.55
C ILE A 97 18.76 9.32 -9.58
N GLY A 98 17.46 9.60 -9.35
CA GLY A 98 16.35 9.15 -10.22
C GLY A 98 15.59 7.97 -9.63
N VAL A 99 14.33 7.81 -10.08
CA VAL A 99 13.43 6.73 -9.61
C VAL A 99 13.85 5.36 -10.12
N ARG A 100 14.32 5.29 -11.37
CA ARG A 100 14.69 4.03 -12.03
C ARG A 100 15.84 3.30 -11.32
N PRO A 101 17.01 3.92 -11.05
CA PRO A 101 18.10 3.23 -10.34
C PRO A 101 17.69 2.81 -8.92
N VAL A 102 16.90 3.61 -8.21
CA VAL A 102 16.41 3.25 -6.87
C VAL A 102 15.54 1.98 -6.91
N ILE A 103 14.65 1.88 -7.89
CA ILE A 103 13.83 0.68 -8.10
C ILE A 103 14.71 -0.53 -8.44
N LEU A 104 15.65 -0.40 -9.38
CA LEU A 104 16.51 -1.52 -9.80
C LEU A 104 17.39 -2.04 -8.65
N ILE A 105 18.02 -1.14 -7.90
CA ILE A 105 18.82 -1.50 -6.73
C ILE A 105 17.93 -2.16 -5.68
N GLY A 106 16.79 -1.55 -5.34
CA GLY A 106 15.84 -2.09 -4.36
C GLY A 106 15.37 -3.49 -4.74
N THR A 107 14.93 -3.70 -5.98
CA THR A 107 14.50 -5.00 -6.49
C THR A 107 15.61 -6.05 -6.43
N THR A 108 16.84 -5.68 -6.83
CA THR A 108 17.98 -6.61 -6.77
C THR A 108 18.28 -7.02 -5.34
N VAL A 109 18.32 -6.09 -4.40
CA VAL A 109 18.56 -6.40 -2.98
C VAL A 109 17.44 -7.25 -2.40
N VAL A 110 16.15 -6.92 -2.67
CA VAL A 110 15.00 -7.73 -2.24
C VAL A 110 15.11 -9.14 -2.78
N GLY A 111 15.46 -9.33 -4.05
CA GLY A 111 15.65 -10.65 -4.65
C GLY A 111 16.78 -11.46 -4.00
N LEU A 112 17.96 -10.84 -3.80
CA LEU A 112 19.10 -11.48 -3.15
C LEU A 112 18.81 -11.86 -1.69
N ILE A 113 18.17 -10.98 -0.93
CA ILE A 113 17.77 -11.28 0.45
C ILE A 113 16.72 -12.39 0.50
N THR A 114 15.75 -12.40 -0.43
CA THR A 114 14.76 -13.47 -0.52
C THR A 114 15.43 -14.81 -0.84
N LEU A 115 16.43 -14.85 -1.72
CA LEU A 115 17.25 -16.06 -1.93
C LEU A 115 17.98 -16.47 -0.64
N ALA A 116 18.61 -15.51 0.05
CA ALA A 116 19.33 -15.78 1.29
C ALA A 116 18.43 -16.32 2.41
N MET A 117 17.13 -15.97 2.42
CA MET A 117 16.15 -16.51 3.38
C MET A 117 15.99 -18.04 3.25
N SER A 118 16.30 -18.64 2.11
CA SER A 118 16.32 -20.11 1.97
C SER A 118 17.38 -20.77 2.86
N LEU A 119 18.42 -20.02 3.23
CA LEU A 119 19.52 -20.43 4.11
C LEU A 119 19.26 -20.12 5.58
N GLN A 120 18.03 -19.79 5.96
CA GLN A 120 17.66 -19.47 7.34
C GLN A 120 18.01 -20.63 8.27
N THR A 121 18.72 -20.29 9.33
CA THR A 121 19.07 -21.19 10.44
C THR A 121 18.20 -20.92 11.66
N LYS A 122 18.46 -21.58 12.79
CA LYS A 122 17.77 -21.33 14.06
C LYS A 122 18.00 -19.90 14.64
N SER A 123 18.85 -19.09 14.00
CA SER A 123 19.20 -17.76 14.48
C SER A 123 18.08 -16.74 14.24
N LEU A 124 17.45 -16.25 15.30
CA LEU A 124 16.47 -15.15 15.25
C LEU A 124 17.07 -13.83 14.73
N PRO A 125 18.29 -13.41 15.16
CA PRO A 125 18.92 -12.21 14.57
C PRO A 125 19.07 -12.28 13.06
N GLN A 126 19.33 -13.47 12.48
CA GLN A 126 19.38 -13.66 11.04
C GLN A 126 18.01 -13.40 10.39
N LEU A 127 16.93 -13.94 10.98
CA LEU A 127 15.57 -13.70 10.50
C LEU A 127 15.24 -12.20 10.54
N TYR A 128 15.49 -11.54 11.66
CA TYR A 128 15.21 -10.11 11.83
C TYR A 128 16.02 -9.23 10.88
N PHE A 129 17.27 -9.57 10.65
CA PHE A 129 18.12 -8.91 9.66
C PHE A 129 17.52 -9.00 8.25
N TYR A 130 17.09 -10.17 7.81
CA TYR A 130 16.47 -10.34 6.51
C TYR A 130 15.20 -9.48 6.37
N TYR A 131 14.33 -9.48 7.37
CA TYR A 131 13.11 -8.68 7.34
C TYR A 131 13.38 -7.17 7.47
N ALA A 132 14.43 -6.75 8.16
CA ALA A 132 14.86 -5.36 8.19
C ALA A 132 15.32 -4.89 6.80
N ILE A 133 16.15 -5.66 6.11
CA ILE A 133 16.59 -5.35 4.74
C ILE A 133 15.41 -5.35 3.76
N LEU A 134 14.49 -6.30 3.87
CA LEU A 134 13.25 -6.29 3.10
C LEU A 134 12.41 -5.04 3.36
N GLY A 135 12.35 -4.57 4.61
CA GLY A 135 11.68 -3.31 4.96
C GLY A 135 12.31 -2.11 4.26
N ILE A 136 13.64 -1.97 4.37
CA ILE A 136 14.38 -0.86 3.75
C ILE A 136 14.19 -0.85 2.23
N PHE A 137 14.58 -1.91 1.56
CA PHE A 137 14.63 -1.94 0.10
C PHE A 137 13.30 -2.28 -0.56
N GLY A 138 12.35 -2.87 0.15
CA GLY A 138 10.97 -3.09 -0.32
C GLY A 138 10.08 -1.85 -0.30
N SER A 139 10.53 -0.73 0.32
CA SER A 139 9.79 0.54 0.39
C SER A 139 9.80 1.35 -0.91
N THR A 140 10.21 0.75 -2.02
CA THR A 140 10.27 1.38 -3.36
C THR A 140 8.89 1.65 -3.97
N GLY A 141 7.80 1.24 -3.34
CA GLY A 141 6.43 1.49 -3.82
C GLY A 141 6.13 2.96 -4.13
N VAL A 142 6.70 3.90 -3.34
CA VAL A 142 6.57 5.35 -3.59
C VAL A 142 7.22 5.76 -4.91
N ALA A 143 8.33 5.12 -5.30
CA ALA A 143 9.01 5.39 -6.56
C ALA A 143 8.17 4.97 -7.77
N TYR A 144 7.46 3.84 -7.70
CA TYR A 144 6.51 3.40 -8.72
C TYR A 144 5.34 4.36 -8.87
N MET A 145 4.76 4.83 -7.76
CA MET A 145 3.71 5.85 -7.78
C MET A 145 4.16 7.13 -8.47
N LYS A 146 5.41 7.57 -8.26
CA LYS A 146 5.97 8.75 -8.90
C LYS A 146 6.06 8.60 -10.42
N ILE A 147 6.43 7.41 -10.93
CA ILE A 147 6.45 7.12 -12.38
C ILE A 147 5.05 7.26 -12.97
N ILE A 148 4.04 6.60 -12.40
CA ILE A 148 2.66 6.65 -12.89
C ILE A 148 2.11 8.07 -12.83
N ALA A 149 2.35 8.79 -11.72
CA ALA A 149 1.91 10.15 -11.56
C ALA A 149 2.50 11.14 -12.59
N ALA A 150 3.73 10.90 -13.02
CA ALA A 150 4.40 11.71 -14.04
C ALA A 150 4.05 11.28 -15.48
N LEU A 151 3.72 10.00 -15.69
CA LEU A 151 3.45 9.43 -17.01
C LEU A 151 2.06 9.81 -17.54
N PHE A 152 1.05 9.78 -16.65
CA PHE A 152 -0.35 10.05 -17.01
C PHE A 152 -0.76 11.43 -16.53
N THR A 153 -1.25 12.28 -17.45
CA THR A 153 -1.69 13.65 -17.15
C THR A 153 -3.21 13.78 -17.13
N GLN A 154 -3.90 13.26 -18.13
CA GLN A 154 -5.36 13.34 -18.27
C GLN A 154 -6.08 12.23 -17.48
N ASN A 155 -5.57 10.98 -17.50
CA ASN A 155 -6.17 9.83 -16.83
C ASN A 155 -5.40 9.38 -15.58
N ARG A 156 -4.70 10.31 -14.91
CA ARG A 156 -3.86 10.03 -13.73
C ARG A 156 -4.59 9.29 -12.62
N GLY A 157 -5.85 9.69 -12.34
CA GLY A 157 -6.67 9.04 -11.33
C GLY A 157 -6.96 7.57 -11.66
N LYS A 158 -7.30 7.28 -12.91
CA LYS A 158 -7.54 5.90 -13.37
C LYS A 158 -6.27 5.05 -13.30
N ALA A 159 -5.13 5.59 -13.73
CA ALA A 159 -3.86 4.89 -13.67
C ALA A 159 -3.43 4.56 -12.23
N MET A 160 -3.62 5.51 -11.29
CA MET A 160 -3.35 5.28 -9.87
C MET A 160 -4.32 4.26 -9.25
N ALA A 161 -5.59 4.25 -9.69
CA ALA A 161 -6.56 3.25 -9.24
C ALA A 161 -6.18 1.84 -9.73
N ILE A 162 -5.70 1.69 -10.96
CA ILE A 162 -5.21 0.41 -11.51
C ILE A 162 -3.99 -0.07 -10.71
N LEU A 163 -3.05 0.82 -10.38
CA LEU A 163 -1.88 0.49 -9.55
C LEU A 163 -2.28 0.03 -8.14
N GLY A 164 -3.29 0.67 -7.56
CA GLY A 164 -3.82 0.24 -6.25
C GLY A 164 -4.56 -1.11 -6.30
N ALA A 165 -5.32 -1.35 -7.38
CA ALA A 165 -6.04 -2.61 -7.58
C ALA A 165 -5.07 -3.79 -7.83
N GLU A 166 -3.97 -3.57 -8.55
CA GLU A 166 -2.93 -4.57 -8.80
C GLU A 166 -2.37 -5.12 -7.49
N SER A 167 -2.00 -4.25 -6.56
CA SER A 167 -1.47 -4.67 -5.25
C SER A 167 -2.46 -5.55 -4.47
N SER A 168 -3.77 -5.28 -4.59
CA SER A 168 -4.80 -6.11 -3.97
C SER A 168 -4.89 -7.49 -4.61
N VAL A 169 -4.78 -7.56 -5.94
CA VAL A 169 -4.75 -8.84 -6.69
C VAL A 169 -3.50 -9.65 -6.32
N ALA A 170 -2.34 -9.01 -6.27
CA ALA A 170 -1.09 -9.64 -5.89
C ALA A 170 -1.18 -10.24 -4.47
N LEU A 171 -1.64 -9.46 -3.49
CA LEU A 171 -1.85 -9.91 -2.12
C LEU A 171 -2.85 -11.07 -2.00
N ALA A 172 -3.83 -11.18 -2.92
CA ALA A 172 -4.79 -12.27 -2.93
C ALA A 172 -4.23 -13.56 -3.58
N LEU A 173 -3.45 -13.44 -4.65
CA LEU A 173 -2.96 -14.60 -5.43
C LEU A 173 -1.64 -15.18 -4.90
N ILE A 174 -0.73 -14.34 -4.42
CA ILE A 174 0.59 -14.76 -3.94
C ILE A 174 0.49 -15.81 -2.83
N PRO A 175 -0.36 -15.70 -1.80
CA PRO A 175 -0.49 -16.73 -0.77
C PRO A 175 -0.89 -18.11 -1.31
N LEU A 176 -1.71 -18.18 -2.37
CA LEU A 176 -2.09 -19.44 -3.00
C LEU A 176 -0.88 -20.12 -3.64
N ALA A 177 -0.08 -19.38 -4.41
CA ALA A 177 1.16 -19.86 -4.99
C ALA A 177 2.18 -20.25 -3.90
N THR A 178 2.31 -19.43 -2.85
CA THR A 178 3.15 -19.70 -1.68
C THR A 178 2.79 -21.02 -1.02
N ASN A 179 1.49 -21.24 -0.77
CA ASN A 179 1.01 -22.47 -0.16
C ASN A 179 1.31 -23.70 -1.02
N ALA A 180 1.06 -23.62 -2.33
CA ALA A 180 1.36 -24.72 -3.26
C ALA A 180 2.87 -25.04 -3.28
N LEU A 181 3.73 -24.04 -3.31
CA LEU A 181 5.19 -24.23 -3.28
C LEU A 181 5.65 -24.86 -1.96
N ILE A 182 5.13 -24.39 -0.82
CA ILE A 182 5.51 -24.93 0.50
C ILE A 182 5.07 -26.37 0.65
N LEU A 183 3.86 -26.73 0.25
CA LEU A 183 3.33 -28.09 0.37
C LEU A 183 4.06 -29.10 -0.52
N ASN A 184 4.49 -28.69 -1.73
CA ASN A 184 5.12 -29.60 -2.68
C ASN A 184 6.65 -29.64 -2.56
N TYR A 185 7.29 -28.52 -2.22
CA TYR A 185 8.75 -28.36 -2.29
C TYR A 185 9.38 -27.87 -0.99
N GLY A 186 8.58 -27.52 0.02
CA GLY A 186 9.04 -26.97 1.28
C GLY A 186 9.38 -25.47 1.21
N TRP A 187 9.51 -24.85 2.38
CA TRP A 187 9.66 -23.40 2.51
C TRP A 187 11.00 -22.87 1.99
N ARG A 188 12.09 -23.65 2.06
CA ARG A 188 13.40 -23.25 1.51
C ARG A 188 13.34 -23.07 -0.01
N ASN A 189 12.74 -24.04 -0.70
CA ASN A 189 12.59 -23.98 -2.16
C ASN A 189 11.57 -22.89 -2.57
N MET A 190 10.58 -22.61 -1.75
CA MET A 190 9.67 -21.46 -1.97
C MET A 190 10.44 -20.13 -1.95
N TYR A 191 11.35 -19.90 -0.98
CA TYR A 191 12.18 -18.70 -0.96
C TYR A 191 13.17 -18.65 -2.13
N LEU A 192 13.75 -19.77 -2.54
CA LEU A 192 14.58 -19.85 -3.75
C LEU A 192 13.77 -19.45 -4.99
N ALA A 193 12.58 -20.02 -5.17
CA ALA A 193 11.71 -19.69 -6.30
C ALA A 193 11.32 -18.20 -6.31
N PHE A 194 10.93 -17.64 -5.18
CA PHE A 194 10.59 -16.23 -5.08
C PHE A 194 11.78 -15.32 -5.36
N GLY A 195 12.95 -15.61 -4.80
CA GLY A 195 14.16 -14.84 -5.06
C GLY A 195 14.55 -14.85 -6.53
N ILE A 196 14.47 -16.01 -7.20
CA ILE A 196 14.71 -16.12 -8.64
C ILE A 196 13.70 -15.30 -9.44
N VAL A 197 12.40 -15.42 -9.13
CA VAL A 197 11.35 -14.64 -9.81
C VAL A 197 11.61 -13.13 -9.67
N ILE A 198 11.91 -12.65 -8.45
CA ILE A 198 12.22 -11.24 -8.21
C ILE A 198 13.44 -10.80 -9.03
N LEU A 199 14.51 -11.59 -9.07
CA LEU A 199 15.70 -11.27 -9.85
C LEU A 199 15.44 -11.30 -11.37
N CYS A 200 14.57 -12.20 -11.86
CA CYS A 200 14.13 -12.21 -13.26
C CYS A 200 13.30 -10.97 -13.64
N VAL A 201 12.66 -10.32 -12.67
CA VAL A 201 11.96 -9.04 -12.91
C VAL A 201 12.95 -7.89 -13.13
N VAL A 202 14.17 -7.93 -12.58
CA VAL A 202 15.17 -6.85 -12.73
C VAL A 202 15.45 -6.49 -14.21
N PRO A 203 15.78 -7.45 -15.11
CA PRO A 203 15.96 -7.11 -16.52
C PRO A 203 14.66 -6.60 -17.17
N ILE A 204 13.48 -7.10 -16.79
CA ILE A 204 12.21 -6.58 -17.31
C ILE A 204 12.07 -5.11 -16.94
N LEU A 205 12.30 -4.74 -15.68
CA LEU A 205 12.27 -3.35 -15.22
C LEU A 205 13.36 -2.50 -15.90
N PHE A 206 14.54 -3.07 -16.13
CA PHE A 206 15.62 -2.37 -16.83
C PHE A 206 15.21 -1.97 -18.24
N PHE A 207 14.47 -2.80 -18.99
CA PHE A 207 14.04 -2.51 -20.36
C PHE A 207 12.70 -1.78 -20.45
N THR A 208 11.87 -1.80 -19.42
CA THR A 208 10.54 -1.18 -19.44
C THR A 208 10.49 0.18 -18.77
N LEU A 209 11.20 0.38 -17.64
CA LEU A 209 11.15 1.64 -16.91
C LEU A 209 12.01 2.71 -17.55
N GLU A 210 11.47 3.92 -17.58
CA GLU A 210 12.16 5.13 -18.02
C GLU A 210 12.13 6.19 -16.90
N GLU A 211 13.13 7.08 -16.89
CA GLU A 211 13.15 8.18 -15.92
C GLU A 211 12.10 9.23 -16.34
N PRO A 212 11.20 9.67 -15.42
CA PRO A 212 10.21 10.70 -15.72
C PRO A 212 10.87 11.99 -16.25
N GLY A 213 10.28 12.55 -17.32
CA GLY A 213 10.79 13.76 -17.97
C GLY A 213 11.96 13.55 -18.94
N ARG A 214 12.38 12.31 -19.19
CA ARG A 214 13.44 11.98 -20.15
C ARG A 214 13.02 10.80 -21.02
N THR A 215 13.21 10.93 -22.32
CA THR A 215 12.79 9.93 -23.31
C THR A 215 13.97 9.18 -23.91
N GLY A 216 13.74 7.96 -24.38
CA GLY A 216 14.71 7.16 -25.12
C GLY A 216 15.95 6.75 -24.31
N THR A 217 17.06 6.58 -25.01
CA THR A 217 18.34 6.12 -24.41
C THR A 217 18.86 7.11 -23.36
N ALA A 218 18.63 8.41 -23.55
CA ALA A 218 18.98 9.44 -22.57
C ALA A 218 18.21 9.27 -21.25
N GLY A 219 16.95 8.82 -21.29
CA GLY A 219 16.16 8.52 -20.10
C GLY A 219 16.64 7.27 -19.36
N LYS A 220 17.13 6.26 -20.10
CA LYS A 220 17.61 4.99 -19.49
C LYS A 220 18.91 5.12 -18.73
N PHE A 221 19.82 5.99 -19.14
CA PHE A 221 21.16 6.17 -18.56
C PHE A 221 21.38 7.54 -17.90
N SER A 222 20.31 8.27 -17.63
CA SER A 222 20.38 9.64 -17.09
C SER A 222 21.06 9.72 -15.72
N TRP A 223 20.98 8.69 -14.91
CA TRP A 223 21.59 8.61 -13.59
C TRP A 223 23.13 8.55 -13.62
N MET A 224 23.72 8.06 -14.74
CA MET A 224 25.18 8.03 -14.92
C MET A 224 25.75 9.41 -15.25
N ARG A 225 24.95 10.37 -15.72
CA ARG A 225 25.41 11.67 -16.22
C ARG A 225 25.29 12.84 -15.23
N GLY A 226 24.90 12.59 -13.97
CA GLY A 226 24.66 13.65 -12.99
C GLY A 226 23.55 14.63 -13.41
N ARG A 227 22.71 14.99 -12.46
CA ARG A 227 21.59 15.91 -12.70
C ARG A 227 22.10 17.34 -12.74
N LYS A 228 22.38 17.92 -13.91
CA LYS A 228 22.35 19.37 -14.07
C LYS A 228 20.89 19.79 -13.97
N GLY A 229 20.54 20.60 -12.96
CA GLY A 229 19.17 21.05 -12.73
C GLY A 229 18.59 21.68 -14.00
N ALA A 230 17.47 21.15 -14.48
CA ALA A 230 16.64 21.93 -15.36
C ALA A 230 15.93 22.96 -14.44
N ASP A 231 16.28 24.21 -14.59
CA ASP A 231 15.51 25.34 -14.03
C ASP A 231 14.11 25.27 -14.65
N VAL A 232 13.20 24.61 -13.93
CA VAL A 232 11.78 24.75 -14.20
C VAL A 232 11.41 26.10 -13.66
N ALA A 233 11.09 27.04 -14.54
CA ALA A 233 10.56 28.34 -14.17
C ALA A 233 9.42 28.13 -13.15
N PRO A 234 9.37 28.89 -12.04
CA PRO A 234 8.30 28.77 -11.07
C PRO A 234 6.99 29.09 -11.76
N GLY A 235 6.11 28.07 -11.88
CA GLY A 235 4.74 28.29 -12.31
C GLY A 235 4.00 29.20 -11.33
N PRO A 236 2.83 29.76 -11.72
CA PRO A 236 2.03 30.59 -10.83
C PRO A 236 1.79 29.83 -9.51
N PRO A 237 1.82 30.54 -8.36
CA PRO A 237 1.61 29.90 -7.06
C PRO A 237 0.30 29.11 -7.09
N PRO A 238 0.30 27.85 -6.60
CA PRO A 238 -0.92 27.06 -6.55
C PRO A 238 -1.97 27.81 -5.72
N PRO A 239 -3.26 27.71 -6.08
CA PRO A 239 -4.34 28.36 -5.33
C PRO A 239 -4.26 27.96 -3.85
N GLU A 240 -4.47 28.91 -2.94
CA GLU A 240 -4.50 28.64 -1.51
C GLU A 240 -5.60 27.62 -1.20
N LEU A 241 -5.19 26.43 -0.79
CA LEU A 241 -6.11 25.35 -0.44
C LEU A 241 -6.69 25.63 0.96
N GLU A 242 -8.01 25.51 1.08
CA GLU A 242 -8.69 25.62 2.37
C GLU A 242 -8.34 24.43 3.28
N GLY A 243 -8.13 24.70 4.56
CA GLY A 243 -7.86 23.63 5.53
C GLY A 243 -7.17 24.10 6.80
N MET A 244 -7.07 23.21 7.74
CA MET A 244 -6.36 23.40 9.00
C MET A 244 -4.85 23.32 8.82
N THR A 245 -4.10 24.06 9.63
CA THR A 245 -2.67 23.80 9.83
C THR A 245 -2.49 22.62 10.76
N ILE A 246 -1.32 21.98 10.71
CA ILE A 246 -1.00 20.83 11.60
C ILE A 246 -1.15 21.18 13.09
N LYS A 247 -0.76 22.39 13.50
CA LYS A 247 -0.89 22.83 14.90
C LYS A 247 -2.36 22.87 15.36
N HIS A 248 -3.25 23.38 14.52
CA HIS A 248 -4.68 23.40 14.82
C HIS A 248 -5.28 21.99 14.81
N ALA A 249 -4.87 21.13 13.88
CA ALA A 249 -5.33 19.74 13.82
C ALA A 249 -4.95 18.97 15.07
N LEU A 250 -3.70 19.07 15.55
CA LEU A 250 -3.24 18.38 16.77
C LEU A 250 -3.98 18.86 18.05
N GLY A 251 -4.44 20.11 18.09
CA GLY A 251 -5.27 20.64 19.20
C GLY A 251 -6.73 20.22 19.12
N ASP A 252 -7.16 19.60 18.02
CA ASP A 252 -8.55 19.24 17.77
C ASP A 252 -8.82 17.78 18.17
N TRP A 253 -9.82 17.57 19.03
CA TRP A 253 -10.22 16.23 19.46
C TRP A 253 -10.67 15.32 18.29
N VAL A 254 -11.19 15.89 17.20
CA VAL A 254 -11.57 15.15 15.98
C VAL A 254 -10.35 14.44 15.35
N PHE A 255 -9.17 15.08 15.39
CA PHE A 255 -7.93 14.47 14.88
C PHE A 255 -7.61 13.17 15.62
N TRP A 256 -7.70 13.18 16.94
CA TRP A 256 -7.38 12.03 17.78
C TRP A 256 -8.41 10.91 17.63
N LEU A 257 -9.70 11.23 17.50
CA LEU A 257 -10.73 10.24 17.23
C LEU A 257 -10.62 9.59 15.88
N VAL A 258 -10.39 10.35 14.81
CA VAL A 258 -10.17 9.80 13.45
C VAL A 258 -8.92 8.94 13.42
N THR A 259 -7.84 9.37 14.09
CA THR A 259 -6.60 8.59 14.22
C THR A 259 -6.85 7.30 15.00
N LEU A 260 -7.58 7.35 16.10
CA LEU A 260 -7.92 6.17 16.91
C LEU A 260 -8.74 5.14 16.13
N ALA A 261 -9.77 5.59 15.40
CA ALA A 261 -10.61 4.70 14.60
C ALA A 261 -9.80 3.99 13.50
N GLY A 262 -8.92 4.71 12.80
CA GLY A 262 -8.03 4.14 11.79
C GLY A 262 -7.00 3.19 12.39
N LEU A 263 -6.38 3.59 13.50
CA LEU A 263 -5.35 2.80 14.19
C LEU A 263 -5.89 1.48 14.73
N ALA A 264 -7.04 1.50 15.41
CA ALA A 264 -7.63 0.32 16.02
C ALA A 264 -7.91 -0.77 14.98
N GLY A 265 -8.56 -0.41 13.86
CA GLY A 265 -8.84 -1.34 12.76
C GLY A 265 -7.58 -1.86 12.08
N MET A 266 -6.61 -0.97 11.78
CA MET A 266 -5.40 -1.32 11.05
C MET A 266 -4.47 -2.23 11.86
N ALA A 267 -4.25 -1.92 13.15
CA ALA A 267 -3.35 -2.69 14.02
C ALA A 267 -3.82 -4.14 14.16
N VAL A 268 -5.10 -4.34 14.48
CA VAL A 268 -5.63 -5.71 14.67
C VAL A 268 -5.65 -6.49 13.36
N PHE A 269 -6.01 -5.84 12.25
CA PHE A 269 -5.99 -6.48 10.94
C PHE A 269 -4.58 -6.94 10.56
N VAL A 270 -3.57 -6.06 10.63
CA VAL A 270 -2.18 -6.40 10.27
C VAL A 270 -1.62 -7.46 11.22
N GLY A 271 -1.92 -7.36 12.52
CA GLY A 271 -1.54 -8.38 13.49
C GLY A 271 -2.12 -9.75 13.13
N MET A 272 -3.40 -9.83 12.83
CA MET A 272 -4.06 -11.07 12.44
C MET A 272 -3.64 -11.58 11.06
N LEU A 273 -3.21 -10.73 10.14
CA LEU A 273 -2.72 -11.16 8.83
C LEU A 273 -1.58 -12.18 8.94
N THR A 274 -0.69 -12.00 9.92
CA THR A 274 0.40 -12.96 10.19
C THR A 274 -0.10 -14.26 10.84
N HIS A 275 -1.14 -14.20 11.67
CA HIS A 275 -1.60 -15.32 12.48
C HIS A 275 -2.83 -16.04 11.94
N MET A 276 -3.52 -15.50 10.92
CA MET A 276 -4.83 -16.00 10.47
C MET A 276 -4.79 -17.46 10.01
N VAL A 277 -3.80 -17.85 9.22
CA VAL A 277 -3.66 -19.25 8.75
C VAL A 277 -3.47 -20.18 9.94
N ALA A 278 -2.60 -19.83 10.89
CA ALA A 278 -2.38 -20.63 12.09
C ALA A 278 -3.62 -20.71 13.00
N ALA A 279 -4.38 -19.61 13.08
CA ALA A 279 -5.62 -19.57 13.87
C ALA A 279 -6.69 -20.47 13.26
N LEU A 280 -6.83 -20.50 11.94
CA LEU A 280 -7.79 -21.37 11.26
C LEU A 280 -7.39 -22.87 11.29
N ILE A 281 -6.09 -23.16 11.18
CA ILE A 281 -5.61 -24.52 11.38
C ILE A 281 -5.91 -25.00 12.80
N GLY A 282 -5.74 -24.15 13.82
CA GLY A 282 -6.12 -24.44 15.21
C GLY A 282 -7.62 -24.70 15.41
N LYS A 283 -8.47 -24.26 14.48
CA LYS A 283 -9.92 -24.52 14.43
C LYS A 283 -10.30 -25.76 13.61
N GLY A 284 -9.32 -26.55 13.16
CA GLY A 284 -9.50 -27.81 12.42
C GLY A 284 -9.63 -27.65 10.92
N PHE A 285 -9.39 -26.47 10.35
CA PHE A 285 -9.36 -26.29 8.88
C PHE A 285 -8.01 -26.70 8.30
N SER A 286 -8.01 -27.20 7.05
CA SER A 286 -6.78 -27.48 6.35
C SER A 286 -6.00 -26.19 6.04
N GLN A 287 -4.68 -26.29 5.91
CA GLN A 287 -3.83 -25.13 5.52
C GLN A 287 -4.30 -24.53 4.18
N THR A 288 -4.61 -25.38 3.19
CA THR A 288 -5.11 -24.91 1.88
C THR A 288 -6.42 -24.14 2.03
N THR A 289 -7.38 -24.64 2.82
CA THR A 289 -8.63 -23.92 3.10
C THR A 289 -8.34 -22.58 3.77
N ALA A 290 -7.51 -22.54 4.79
CA ALA A 290 -7.17 -21.32 5.51
C ALA A 290 -6.55 -20.25 4.59
N VAL A 291 -5.63 -20.65 3.71
CA VAL A 291 -4.99 -19.75 2.74
C VAL A 291 -5.97 -19.29 1.67
N SER A 292 -6.79 -20.21 1.11
CA SER A 292 -7.80 -19.86 0.10
C SER A 292 -8.81 -18.86 0.61
N ILE A 293 -9.25 -19.00 1.85
CA ILE A 293 -10.18 -18.07 2.50
C ILE A 293 -9.55 -16.70 2.75
N GLY A 294 -8.28 -16.65 3.15
CA GLY A 294 -7.52 -15.41 3.25
C GLY A 294 -7.45 -14.67 1.90
N SER A 295 -7.14 -15.41 0.84
CA SER A 295 -7.10 -14.88 -0.54
C SER A 295 -8.48 -14.38 -0.99
N LEU A 296 -9.55 -15.14 -0.73
CA LEU A 296 -10.92 -14.74 -1.03
C LEU A 296 -11.32 -13.45 -0.31
N SER A 297 -10.95 -13.31 0.96
CA SER A 297 -11.19 -12.11 1.76
C SER A 297 -10.60 -10.87 1.09
N LEU A 298 -9.37 -10.95 0.59
CA LEU A 298 -8.71 -9.85 -0.12
C LEU A 298 -9.33 -9.57 -1.50
N MET A 299 -9.78 -10.59 -2.23
CA MET A 299 -10.50 -10.42 -3.49
C MET A 299 -11.85 -9.72 -3.28
N VAL A 300 -12.63 -10.13 -2.30
CA VAL A 300 -13.90 -9.47 -1.92
C VAL A 300 -13.64 -8.03 -1.45
N GLY A 301 -12.47 -7.77 -0.86
CA GLY A 301 -12.03 -6.44 -0.50
C GLY A 301 -11.96 -5.46 -1.67
N ILE A 302 -11.72 -5.90 -2.91
CA ILE A 302 -11.74 -5.04 -4.10
C ILE A 302 -13.15 -4.41 -4.24
N ALA A 303 -14.20 -5.23 -4.13
CA ALA A 303 -15.59 -4.74 -4.15
C ALA A 303 -15.84 -3.78 -2.96
N GLY A 304 -15.31 -4.10 -1.77
CA GLY A 304 -15.37 -3.22 -0.59
C GLY A 304 -14.80 -1.84 -0.85
N THR A 305 -13.63 -1.76 -1.49
CA THR A 305 -12.99 -0.49 -1.84
C THR A 305 -13.86 0.35 -2.78
N LEU A 306 -14.45 -0.27 -3.81
CA LEU A 306 -15.32 0.41 -4.77
C LEU A 306 -16.61 0.91 -4.10
N VAL A 307 -17.27 0.06 -3.34
CA VAL A 307 -18.50 0.40 -2.62
C VAL A 307 -18.24 1.46 -1.56
N GLY A 308 -17.10 1.38 -0.84
CA GLY A 308 -16.69 2.37 0.14
C GLY A 308 -16.46 3.75 -0.46
N GLY A 309 -15.77 3.82 -1.60
CA GLY A 309 -15.58 5.07 -2.35
C GLY A 309 -16.92 5.67 -2.81
N PHE A 310 -17.79 4.85 -3.45
CA PHE A 310 -19.11 5.29 -3.88
C PHE A 310 -19.97 5.77 -2.70
N ALA A 311 -19.93 5.08 -1.57
CA ALA A 311 -20.74 5.39 -0.40
C ALA A 311 -20.38 6.76 0.20
N VAL A 312 -19.11 7.12 0.31
CA VAL A 312 -18.71 8.45 0.83
C VAL A 312 -19.08 9.59 -0.14
N ASP A 313 -19.01 9.34 -1.43
CA ASP A 313 -19.43 10.32 -2.45
C ASP A 313 -20.95 10.54 -2.45
N ARG A 314 -21.73 9.51 -2.14
CA ARG A 314 -23.20 9.57 -2.17
C ARG A 314 -23.81 10.15 -0.89
N PHE A 315 -23.28 9.78 0.28
CA PHE A 315 -23.95 10.06 1.55
C PHE A 315 -23.39 11.25 2.33
N HIS A 316 -22.25 11.79 1.99
CA HIS A 316 -21.64 13.00 2.56
C HIS A 316 -21.63 13.05 4.10
N THR A 317 -21.49 11.92 4.77
CA THR A 317 -21.46 11.80 6.24
C THR A 317 -20.48 10.72 6.69
N ALA A 318 -19.79 10.95 7.81
CA ALA A 318 -18.91 9.93 8.40
C ALA A 318 -19.67 8.68 8.89
N LYS A 319 -20.98 8.81 9.16
CA LYS A 319 -21.81 7.70 9.58
C LYS A 319 -21.95 6.59 8.53
N VAL A 320 -21.57 6.87 7.27
CA VAL A 320 -21.51 5.85 6.21
C VAL A 320 -20.53 4.72 6.52
N ALA A 321 -19.55 4.94 7.41
CA ALA A 321 -18.63 3.90 7.84
C ALA A 321 -19.22 2.90 8.86
N ILE A 322 -20.35 3.24 9.49
CA ILE A 322 -20.97 2.41 10.54
C ILE A 322 -21.35 1.01 10.03
N PRO A 323 -22.10 0.83 8.92
CA PRO A 323 -22.45 -0.50 8.43
C PRO A 323 -21.23 -1.36 8.09
N PHE A 324 -20.13 -0.75 7.63
CA PHE A 324 -18.88 -1.48 7.38
C PHE A 324 -18.20 -1.92 8.69
N GLY A 325 -18.18 -1.05 9.71
CA GLY A 325 -17.66 -1.41 11.03
C GLY A 325 -18.46 -2.55 11.67
N LEU A 326 -19.79 -2.52 11.57
CA LEU A 326 -20.67 -3.58 12.05
C LEU A 326 -20.48 -4.88 11.27
N ALA A 327 -20.33 -4.82 9.93
CA ALA A 327 -20.05 -5.99 9.11
C ALA A 327 -18.70 -6.64 9.47
N SER A 328 -17.67 -5.82 9.72
CA SER A 328 -16.35 -6.30 10.20
C SER A 328 -16.46 -6.99 11.57
N ALA A 329 -17.17 -6.38 12.50
CA ALA A 329 -17.39 -6.95 13.85
C ALA A 329 -18.18 -8.26 13.78
N LEU A 330 -19.23 -8.33 12.94
CA LEU A 330 -19.99 -9.56 12.71
C LEU A 330 -19.10 -10.65 12.10
N GLY A 331 -18.28 -10.33 11.09
CA GLY A 331 -17.32 -11.26 10.51
C GLY A 331 -16.36 -11.82 11.55
N ALA A 332 -15.82 -10.96 12.41
CA ALA A 332 -14.94 -11.37 13.53
C ALA A 332 -15.66 -12.27 14.55
N LEU A 333 -16.91 -11.94 14.91
CA LEU A 333 -17.76 -12.76 15.77
C LEU A 333 -17.97 -14.15 15.17
N MET A 334 -18.30 -14.23 13.88
CA MET A 334 -18.45 -15.52 13.17
C MET A 334 -17.12 -16.29 13.16
N LEU A 335 -15.98 -15.63 12.90
CA LEU A 335 -14.63 -16.24 12.96
C LEU A 335 -14.31 -16.78 14.37
N MET A 336 -14.79 -16.14 15.42
CA MET A 336 -14.60 -16.59 16.79
C MET A 336 -15.29 -17.94 17.05
N HIS A 337 -16.45 -18.17 16.49
CA HIS A 337 -17.29 -19.37 16.73
C HIS A 337 -17.16 -20.48 15.67
N VAL A 338 -16.69 -20.15 14.45
CA VAL A 338 -16.54 -21.15 13.40
C VAL A 338 -15.43 -22.15 13.71
N THR A 339 -15.73 -23.43 13.45
CA THR A 339 -14.76 -24.54 13.45
C THR A 339 -15.05 -25.44 12.23
N SER A 340 -14.17 -26.39 11.93
CA SER A 340 -14.41 -27.35 10.85
C SER A 340 -15.66 -28.21 11.08
N THR A 341 -16.08 -28.39 12.33
CA THR A 341 -17.25 -29.17 12.75
C THR A 341 -18.49 -28.32 13.00
N SER A 342 -18.33 -27.01 13.28
CA SER A 342 -19.41 -26.07 13.58
C SER A 342 -19.37 -24.88 12.62
N GLY A 343 -20.41 -24.73 11.79
CA GLY A 343 -20.50 -23.72 10.75
C GLY A 343 -19.66 -24.03 9.49
N GLY A 344 -18.56 -24.77 9.64
CA GLY A 344 -17.74 -25.27 8.55
C GLY A 344 -17.23 -24.21 7.58
N VAL A 345 -16.90 -24.63 6.37
CA VAL A 345 -16.39 -23.75 5.29
C VAL A 345 -17.39 -22.65 4.88
N PRO A 346 -18.71 -22.90 4.78
CA PRO A 346 -19.67 -21.83 4.41
C PRO A 346 -19.66 -20.64 5.38
N MET A 347 -19.68 -20.89 6.68
CA MET A 347 -19.62 -19.83 7.68
C MET A 347 -18.30 -19.09 7.63
N LEU A 348 -17.18 -19.81 7.38
CA LEU A 348 -15.86 -19.24 7.23
C LEU A 348 -15.77 -18.31 6.02
N ILE A 349 -16.38 -18.69 4.87
CA ILE A 349 -16.45 -17.86 3.66
C ILE A 349 -17.19 -16.55 3.98
N VAL A 350 -18.38 -16.60 4.57
CA VAL A 350 -19.18 -15.42 4.89
C VAL A 350 -18.43 -14.50 5.87
N ALA A 351 -17.87 -15.06 6.94
CA ALA A 351 -17.11 -14.33 7.94
C ALA A 351 -15.93 -13.57 7.34
N SER A 352 -15.15 -14.25 6.51
CA SER A 352 -13.95 -13.68 5.87
C SER A 352 -14.31 -12.65 4.79
N ALA A 353 -15.40 -12.90 4.04
CA ALA A 353 -15.91 -11.96 3.05
C ALA A 353 -16.38 -10.65 3.71
N LEU A 354 -17.13 -10.72 4.82
CA LEU A 354 -17.55 -9.54 5.58
C LEU A 354 -16.35 -8.74 6.11
N GLY A 355 -15.36 -9.43 6.69
CA GLY A 355 -14.14 -8.79 7.19
C GLY A 355 -13.32 -8.11 6.09
N GLY A 356 -13.04 -8.81 5.00
CA GLY A 356 -12.26 -8.29 3.86
C GLY A 356 -12.96 -7.13 3.15
N PHE A 357 -14.28 -7.25 2.90
CA PHE A 357 -15.10 -6.19 2.33
C PHE A 357 -15.04 -4.91 3.17
N ALA A 358 -15.31 -5.04 4.46
CA ALA A 358 -15.37 -3.90 5.37
C ALA A 358 -14.00 -3.24 5.58
N PHE A 359 -12.94 -4.04 5.76
CA PHE A 359 -11.59 -3.52 5.93
C PHE A 359 -11.11 -2.73 4.72
N SER A 360 -11.32 -3.25 3.52
CA SER A 360 -10.87 -2.59 2.29
C SER A 360 -11.65 -1.31 1.99
N ALA A 361 -12.94 -1.23 2.36
CA ALA A 361 -13.74 -0.02 2.26
C ALA A 361 -13.22 1.13 3.16
N ALA A 362 -12.58 0.81 4.27
CA ALA A 362 -12.06 1.80 5.20
C ALA A 362 -10.95 2.69 4.61
N ARG A 363 -10.18 2.20 3.62
CA ARG A 363 -9.06 2.97 3.01
C ARG A 363 -9.53 4.23 2.28
N PRO A 364 -10.41 4.17 1.25
CA PRO A 364 -10.91 5.37 0.59
C PRO A 364 -11.71 6.26 1.54
N MET A 365 -12.48 5.67 2.47
CA MET A 365 -13.22 6.42 3.49
C MET A 365 -12.29 7.23 4.39
N GLY A 366 -11.20 6.64 4.89
CA GLY A 366 -10.24 7.33 5.76
C GLY A 366 -9.64 8.56 5.09
N THR A 367 -9.18 8.44 3.83
CA THR A 367 -8.66 9.57 3.05
C THR A 367 -9.74 10.64 2.82
N TYR A 368 -10.97 10.23 2.49
CA TYR A 368 -12.08 11.16 2.31
C TYR A 368 -12.39 11.91 3.62
N PHE A 369 -12.48 11.21 4.76
CA PHE A 369 -12.74 11.85 6.05
C PHE A 369 -11.66 12.86 6.44
N GLN A 370 -10.39 12.55 6.17
CA GLN A 370 -9.30 13.49 6.40
C GLN A 370 -9.50 14.80 5.62
N THR A 371 -9.87 14.74 4.33
CA THR A 371 -10.11 15.94 3.52
C THR A 371 -11.34 16.72 4.03
N ARG A 372 -12.35 16.03 4.55
CA ARG A 372 -13.61 16.65 4.98
C ARG A 372 -13.55 17.26 6.39
N TYR A 373 -12.68 16.75 7.27
CA TYR A 373 -12.49 17.26 8.61
C TYR A 373 -11.35 18.28 8.71
N PHE A 374 -10.28 18.10 7.94
CA PHE A 374 -9.07 18.93 8.06
C PHE A 374 -8.79 19.80 6.83
N GLY A 375 -9.48 19.59 5.70
CA GLY A 375 -9.24 20.29 4.46
C GLY A 375 -7.98 19.82 3.73
N LEU A 376 -7.53 20.58 2.72
CA LEU A 376 -6.39 20.23 1.87
C LEU A 376 -5.11 21.00 2.18
N LYS A 377 -5.16 22.11 2.95
CA LYS A 377 -4.03 23.01 3.21
C LYS A 377 -2.79 22.28 3.74
N SER A 378 -2.93 21.50 4.80
CA SER A 378 -1.84 20.70 5.39
C SER A 378 -2.16 19.21 5.37
N PHE A 379 -2.90 18.72 4.35
CA PHE A 379 -3.36 17.34 4.26
C PHE A 379 -2.20 16.34 4.37
N THR A 380 -1.09 16.57 3.64
CA THR A 380 0.08 15.69 3.65
C THR A 380 0.75 15.65 5.02
N GLU A 381 0.88 16.80 5.70
CA GLU A 381 1.49 16.87 7.04
C GLU A 381 0.62 16.15 8.07
N ILE A 382 -0.70 16.38 8.04
CA ILE A 382 -1.67 15.75 8.94
C ILE A 382 -1.65 14.23 8.74
N SER A 383 -1.69 13.76 7.49
CA SER A 383 -1.59 12.33 7.17
C SER A 383 -0.26 11.74 7.63
N ALA A 384 0.86 12.43 7.42
CA ALA A 384 2.18 11.97 7.84
C ALA A 384 2.26 11.80 9.36
N VAL A 385 1.71 12.73 10.14
CA VAL A 385 1.66 12.61 11.60
C VAL A 385 0.78 11.44 12.04
N GLN A 386 -0.39 11.24 11.40
CA GLN A 386 -1.24 10.08 11.69
C GLN A 386 -0.52 8.75 11.38
N PHE A 387 0.20 8.65 10.27
CA PHE A 387 1.02 7.47 9.96
C PHE A 387 2.17 7.28 10.95
N THR A 388 2.82 8.36 11.38
CA THR A 388 3.90 8.30 12.39
C THR A 388 3.40 7.78 13.74
N ILE A 389 2.17 8.12 14.13
CA ILE A 389 1.54 7.59 15.34
C ILE A 389 1.11 6.13 15.15
N SER A 390 0.58 5.80 13.97
CA SER A 390 -0.04 4.48 13.72
C SER A 390 0.98 3.38 13.41
N ASN A 391 2.07 3.70 12.71
CA ASN A 391 3.04 2.69 12.27
C ASN A 391 3.71 1.91 13.41
N PRO A 392 4.18 2.52 14.52
CA PRO A 392 4.74 1.75 15.62
C PRO A 392 3.74 0.77 16.22
N VAL A 393 2.51 1.20 16.46
CA VAL A 393 1.46 0.32 17.02
C VAL A 393 1.15 -0.83 16.08
N THR A 394 1.04 -0.56 14.79
CA THR A 394 0.81 -1.57 13.76
C THR A 394 1.98 -2.55 13.65
N ALA A 395 3.22 -2.06 13.77
CA ALA A 395 4.42 -2.89 13.70
C ALA A 395 4.49 -3.91 14.85
N PHE A 396 4.04 -3.55 16.05
CA PHE A 396 4.02 -4.45 17.22
C PHE A 396 2.76 -5.31 17.30
N ALA A 397 1.76 -5.11 16.45
CA ALA A 397 0.50 -5.82 16.53
C ALA A 397 0.64 -7.34 16.41
N ALA A 398 1.43 -7.84 15.46
CA ALA A 398 1.63 -9.28 15.29
C ALA A 398 2.40 -9.93 16.46
N PRO A 399 3.51 -9.38 16.98
CA PRO A 399 4.13 -9.88 18.20
C PRO A 399 3.19 -9.91 19.43
N VAL A 400 2.33 -8.89 19.58
CA VAL A 400 1.34 -8.87 20.67
C VAL A 400 0.35 -10.03 20.55
N ILE A 401 -0.17 -10.30 19.35
CA ILE A 401 -1.03 -11.48 19.11
C ILE A 401 -0.27 -12.78 19.35
N GLY A 402 1.01 -12.86 18.94
CA GLY A 402 1.89 -13.97 19.24
C GLY A 402 2.03 -14.21 20.74
N ALA A 403 2.31 -13.15 21.51
CA ALA A 403 2.45 -13.21 22.95
C ALA A 403 1.16 -13.63 23.68
N ILE A 404 0.00 -13.19 23.16
CA ILE A 404 -1.29 -13.65 23.66
C ILE A 404 -1.42 -15.16 23.44
N TYR A 405 -1.08 -15.65 22.24
CA TYR A 405 -1.15 -17.07 21.94
C TYR A 405 -0.14 -17.89 22.78
N ASP A 406 1.10 -17.45 22.89
CA ASP A 406 2.14 -18.17 23.64
C ASP A 406 1.78 -18.35 25.12
N ARG A 407 0.99 -17.40 25.71
CA ARG A 407 0.50 -17.48 27.08
C ARG A 407 -0.79 -18.28 27.24
N THR A 408 -1.72 -18.17 26.28
CA THR A 408 -3.08 -18.72 26.40
C THR A 408 -3.30 -19.97 25.57
N HIS A 409 -2.38 -20.30 24.66
CA HIS A 409 -2.51 -21.34 23.64
C HIS A 409 -3.79 -21.23 22.80
N SER A 410 -4.35 -20.02 22.72
CA SER A 410 -5.60 -19.75 22.01
C SER A 410 -5.56 -18.40 21.28
N TYR A 411 -6.24 -18.33 20.13
CA TYR A 411 -6.50 -17.07 19.43
C TYR A 411 -7.82 -16.39 19.80
N GLN A 412 -8.53 -16.90 20.83
CA GLN A 412 -9.82 -16.36 21.26
C GLN A 412 -9.76 -14.85 21.51
N ILE A 413 -8.75 -14.41 22.29
CA ILE A 413 -8.56 -12.99 22.63
C ILE A 413 -8.29 -12.19 21.36
N ALA A 414 -7.51 -12.72 20.42
CA ALA A 414 -7.24 -12.04 19.15
C ALA A 414 -8.52 -11.82 18.32
N PHE A 415 -9.42 -12.81 18.26
CA PHE A 415 -10.73 -12.65 17.61
C PHE A 415 -11.63 -11.65 18.34
N ILE A 416 -11.58 -11.61 19.69
CA ILE A 416 -12.30 -10.60 20.47
C ILE A 416 -11.78 -9.19 20.11
N LEU A 417 -10.46 -9.01 20.03
CA LEU A 417 -9.87 -7.74 19.60
C LEU A 417 -10.27 -7.37 18.17
N MET A 418 -10.33 -8.34 17.25
CA MET A 418 -10.85 -8.13 15.88
C MET A 418 -12.32 -7.69 15.86
N MET A 419 -13.12 -8.12 16.82
CA MET A 419 -14.51 -7.69 16.95
C MET A 419 -14.64 -6.31 17.59
N ILE A 420 -13.86 -6.03 18.63
CA ILE A 420 -13.94 -4.76 19.38
C ILE A 420 -13.36 -3.59 18.59
N ALA A 421 -12.26 -3.79 17.88
CA ALA A 421 -11.58 -2.72 17.16
C ALA A 421 -12.47 -1.97 16.14
N PRO A 422 -13.22 -2.62 15.23
CA PRO A 422 -14.16 -1.92 14.38
C PRO A 422 -15.34 -1.31 15.13
N LEU A 423 -15.77 -1.87 16.28
CA LEU A 423 -16.82 -1.26 17.11
C LEU A 423 -16.36 0.04 17.77
N ILE A 424 -15.08 0.16 18.16
CA ILE A 424 -14.50 1.45 18.56
C ILE A 424 -14.65 2.45 17.42
N GLY A 425 -14.33 2.06 16.18
CA GLY A 425 -14.57 2.89 14.99
C GLY A 425 -16.04 3.30 14.84
N VAL A 426 -16.98 2.37 15.01
CA VAL A 426 -18.42 2.68 14.95
C VAL A 426 -18.82 3.74 15.99
N VAL A 427 -18.36 3.62 17.22
CA VAL A 427 -18.62 4.62 18.28
C VAL A 427 -18.04 5.98 17.88
N VAL A 428 -16.80 5.99 17.37
CA VAL A 428 -16.16 7.23 16.89
C VAL A 428 -17.00 7.88 15.79
N TRP A 429 -17.42 7.11 14.77
CA TRP A 429 -18.22 7.67 13.66
C TRP A 429 -19.60 8.17 14.08
N LEU A 430 -20.16 7.66 15.17
CA LEU A 430 -21.41 8.15 15.76
C LEU A 430 -21.24 9.51 16.45
N VAL A 431 -20.12 9.70 17.13
CA VAL A 431 -19.84 10.90 17.96
C VAL A 431 -19.28 12.06 17.13
N LEU A 432 -18.64 11.78 15.98
CA LEU A 432 -18.02 12.80 15.16
C LEU A 432 -19.03 13.86 14.66
N PRO A 433 -18.64 15.14 14.67
CA PRO A 433 -19.49 16.24 14.20
C PRO A 433 -19.72 16.16 12.68
N LYS A 434 -20.59 17.04 12.16
CA LYS A 434 -20.74 17.23 10.71
C LYS A 434 -19.39 17.67 10.09
N TYR A 435 -19.22 17.36 8.81
CA TYR A 435 -18.04 17.78 8.06
C TYR A 435 -17.84 19.31 8.10
N ARG A 436 -16.61 19.74 8.16
CA ARG A 436 -16.24 21.17 8.26
C ARG A 436 -15.97 21.80 6.89
N TYR A 437 -15.47 20.99 5.93
CA TYR A 437 -15.11 21.47 4.60
C TYR A 437 -16.03 20.88 3.52
N ALA A 438 -16.31 21.69 2.47
CA ALA A 438 -17.20 21.26 1.37
C ALA A 438 -16.60 20.13 0.51
N ALA A 439 -17.44 19.37 -0.19
CA ALA A 439 -16.99 18.27 -1.05
C ALA A 439 -16.16 18.75 -2.26
N ASN A 440 -16.42 19.99 -2.73
CA ASN A 440 -15.85 20.55 -3.96
C ASN A 440 -14.63 21.45 -3.70
N ILE A 441 -13.71 21.06 -2.82
CA ILE A 441 -12.49 21.82 -2.49
C ILE A 441 -11.53 21.96 -3.72
N GLY A 442 -11.88 21.52 -4.90
CA GLY A 442 -11.13 21.72 -6.14
C GLY A 442 -11.85 22.54 -7.20
N GLN A 443 -13.11 22.93 -6.98
CA GLN A 443 -13.91 23.77 -7.89
C GLN A 443 -14.11 25.20 -7.37
N ALA A 444 -13.42 25.62 -6.33
CA ALA A 444 -13.46 26.99 -5.85
C ALA A 444 -12.73 27.88 -6.85
N ALA A 445 -13.52 28.81 -7.41
CA ALA A 445 -13.13 29.94 -8.25
C ALA A 445 -12.98 29.68 -9.77
N ALA A 446 -14.07 29.29 -10.43
CA ALA A 446 -14.36 30.01 -11.66
C ALA A 446 -14.64 31.48 -11.25
N PRO A 447 -13.93 32.49 -11.81
CA PRO A 447 -14.24 33.86 -11.50
C PRO A 447 -15.69 34.10 -11.88
N LYS A 448 -16.49 34.66 -10.93
CA LYS A 448 -17.79 35.22 -11.25
C LYS A 448 -17.52 36.29 -12.29
N VAL A 449 -17.83 36.00 -13.54
CA VAL A 449 -17.94 37.02 -14.58
C VAL A 449 -19.05 37.95 -14.08
N ALA A 450 -18.63 39.14 -13.59
CA ALA A 450 -19.55 40.21 -13.30
C ALA A 450 -20.22 40.61 -14.62
N GLY A 451 -21.53 40.37 -14.71
CA GLY A 451 -22.42 40.90 -15.74
C GLY A 451 -22.78 42.33 -15.44
#